data_ba9d8917568e2068024c308aea934126
#
_entry.id   ba9d8917568e2068024c308aea934126
#
_cell.length_a   1.000
_cell.length_b   1.000
_cell.length_c   1.000
_cell.angle_alpha   90.00
_cell.angle_beta   90.00
_cell.angle_gamma   90.00
#
_symmetry.space_group_name_H-M   'P 1'
#
loop_
_entity.id
_entity.type
_entity.pdbx_description
1 polymer ?
#
loop_
_entity_poly.entity_id
_entity_poly.type
_entity_poly.pdbx_seq_one_letter_code
_entity_poly.pdbx_strand_id
1 'polypeptide(L)'
;FGYNGERYIGKAIESALGQEVPVEVLVIDDCSADGTELAVMKYMDSGKIRYIQNEQNMGAARSRNRGVKEARGKYIAFLDADDWWEKGKLKSQTEVMEQTGCAICSTGRELMTPDGRTTGKYIPVKERITYRELLKHNSINCSSVLLRREDALAFPMEHDDSHEDYITWLRILRKGGFAAGINRPYLKYRLSEGGKSRNKLKSAAMTYQVYRYVGYGPLKSLFFFVSYALHGIWKYR
;
A
#
# COMPACT_ATOMS: atom_id res chain seq x y z
N PHE A 1 -9.07 -1.66 1.59
CA PHE A 1 -9.20 -1.39 3.03
C PHE A 1 -9.70 0.02 3.25
N GLY A 2 -10.66 0.19 4.17
CA GLY A 2 -11.21 1.49 4.55
C GLY A 2 -11.63 1.56 6.01
N TYR A 3 -11.59 2.77 6.55
CA TYR A 3 -12.18 3.16 7.82
C TYR A 3 -12.69 4.59 7.69
N ASN A 4 -14.00 4.81 7.87
CA ASN A 4 -14.68 6.09 7.65
C ASN A 4 -14.36 6.67 6.26
N GLY A 5 -14.60 5.86 5.22
CA GLY A 5 -14.26 6.14 3.83
C GLY A 5 -15.43 6.55 2.94
N GLU A 6 -16.61 6.85 3.49
CA GLU A 6 -17.84 7.16 2.77
C GLU A 6 -17.62 8.05 1.54
N ARG A 7 -16.84 9.10 1.72
CA ARG A 7 -16.59 10.11 0.69
C ARG A 7 -15.79 9.60 -0.51
N TYR A 8 -14.94 8.59 -0.33
CA TYR A 8 -13.89 8.25 -1.30
C TYR A 8 -13.99 6.84 -1.84
N ILE A 9 -14.54 5.90 -1.05
CA ILE A 9 -14.49 4.47 -1.30
C ILE A 9 -15.11 4.06 -2.64
N GLY A 10 -16.14 4.77 -3.10
CA GLY A 10 -16.76 4.51 -4.40
C GLY A 10 -15.76 4.64 -5.56
N LYS A 11 -14.94 5.70 -5.56
CA LYS A 11 -13.91 5.91 -6.58
C LYS A 11 -12.82 4.84 -6.54
N ALA A 12 -12.41 4.41 -5.35
CA ALA A 12 -11.46 3.33 -5.18
C ALA A 12 -12.00 2.02 -5.79
N ILE A 13 -13.25 1.64 -5.46
CA ILE A 13 -13.91 0.45 -5.99
C ILE A 13 -14.02 0.52 -7.52
N GLU A 14 -14.50 1.61 -8.08
CA GLU A 14 -14.64 1.80 -9.53
C GLU A 14 -13.31 1.68 -10.25
N SER A 15 -12.24 2.23 -9.67
CA SER A 15 -10.89 2.14 -10.24
C SER A 15 -10.34 0.71 -10.23
N ALA A 16 -10.67 -0.08 -9.22
CA ALA A 16 -10.28 -1.49 -9.14
C ALA A 16 -11.10 -2.35 -10.12
N LEU A 17 -12.41 -2.14 -10.20
CA LEU A 17 -13.28 -2.84 -11.14
C LEU A 17 -12.99 -2.47 -12.60
N GLY A 18 -12.45 -1.27 -12.85
CA GLY A 18 -12.09 -0.79 -14.19
C GLY A 18 -10.73 -1.28 -14.72
N GLN A 19 -10.06 -2.21 -14.01
CA GLN A 19 -8.79 -2.77 -14.47
C GLN A 19 -9.00 -3.73 -15.64
N GLU A 20 -8.01 -3.81 -16.53
CA GLU A 20 -8.06 -4.57 -17.81
C GLU A 20 -7.67 -6.05 -17.65
N VAL A 21 -7.76 -6.57 -16.44
CA VAL A 21 -7.53 -7.99 -16.10
C VAL A 21 -8.64 -8.48 -15.17
N PRO A 22 -8.91 -9.77 -15.11
CA PRO A 22 -9.88 -10.31 -14.15
C PRO A 22 -9.46 -9.97 -12.72
N VAL A 23 -10.37 -9.35 -11.96
CA VAL A 23 -10.13 -8.95 -10.56
C VAL A 23 -11.24 -9.47 -9.65
N GLU A 24 -10.85 -9.89 -8.46
CA GLU A 24 -11.72 -10.06 -7.30
C GLU A 24 -11.54 -8.82 -6.40
N VAL A 25 -12.60 -8.10 -6.13
CA VAL A 25 -12.54 -6.91 -5.26
C VAL A 25 -13.10 -7.25 -3.89
N LEU A 26 -12.23 -7.21 -2.88
CA LEU A 26 -12.59 -7.37 -1.47
C LEU A 26 -12.53 -6.00 -0.79
N VAL A 27 -13.66 -5.55 -0.28
CA VAL A 27 -13.75 -4.35 0.54
C VAL A 27 -13.70 -4.77 1.99
N ILE A 28 -12.62 -4.46 2.68
CA ILE A 28 -12.46 -4.71 4.11
C ILE A 28 -12.72 -3.41 4.85
N ASP A 29 -13.83 -3.36 5.56
CA ASP A 29 -14.23 -2.22 6.38
C ASP A 29 -13.83 -2.45 7.84
N ASP A 30 -13.06 -1.55 8.39
CA ASP A 30 -12.50 -1.66 9.74
C ASP A 30 -13.45 -1.06 10.81
N CYS A 31 -14.72 -1.47 10.76
CA CYS A 31 -15.75 -1.00 11.68
C CYS A 31 -16.02 0.51 11.52
N SER A 32 -16.33 0.96 10.30
CA SER A 32 -16.68 2.36 10.03
C SER A 32 -17.97 2.77 10.76
N ALA A 33 -18.00 4.02 11.21
CA ALA A 33 -19.15 4.63 11.88
C ALA A 33 -19.87 5.68 11.01
N ASP A 34 -19.35 5.93 9.80
CA ASP A 34 -19.94 6.81 8.80
C ASP A 34 -20.80 6.03 7.77
N GLY A 35 -21.20 6.66 6.68
CA GLY A 35 -21.96 6.03 5.60
C GLY A 35 -21.16 5.11 4.67
N THR A 36 -19.99 4.60 5.08
CA THR A 36 -19.13 3.74 4.24
C THR A 36 -19.88 2.51 3.74
N GLU A 37 -20.59 1.78 4.60
CA GLU A 37 -21.37 0.60 4.22
C GLU A 37 -22.42 0.96 3.16
N LEU A 38 -23.18 2.04 3.38
CA LEU A 38 -24.19 2.51 2.43
C LEU A 38 -23.57 2.86 1.05
N ALA A 39 -22.39 3.49 1.05
CA ALA A 39 -21.68 3.83 -0.19
C ALA A 39 -21.22 2.57 -0.96
N VAL A 40 -21.01 1.45 -0.27
CA VAL A 40 -20.57 0.18 -0.86
C VAL A 40 -21.74 -0.68 -1.34
N MET A 41 -22.93 -0.58 -0.75
CA MET A 41 -24.09 -1.43 -1.02
C MET A 41 -24.42 -1.58 -2.52
N LYS A 42 -24.42 -0.48 -3.28
CA LYS A 42 -24.71 -0.52 -4.74
C LYS A 42 -23.78 -1.44 -5.54
N TYR A 43 -22.56 -1.68 -5.05
CA TYR A 43 -21.60 -2.58 -5.68
C TYR A 43 -21.80 -4.03 -5.23
N MET A 44 -22.25 -4.24 -3.98
CA MET A 44 -22.59 -5.56 -3.44
C MET A 44 -23.78 -6.15 -4.19
N ASP A 45 -24.85 -5.38 -4.39
CA ASP A 45 -26.06 -5.80 -5.09
C ASP A 45 -25.78 -6.25 -6.52
N SER A 46 -24.74 -5.68 -7.15
CA SER A 46 -24.31 -6.06 -8.49
C SER A 46 -23.46 -7.36 -8.53
N GLY A 47 -23.11 -7.95 -7.37
CA GLY A 47 -22.23 -9.11 -7.27
C GLY A 47 -20.78 -8.86 -7.66
N LYS A 48 -20.39 -7.60 -7.85
CA LYS A 48 -19.05 -7.23 -8.36
C LYS A 48 -17.97 -7.22 -7.28
N ILE A 49 -18.37 -7.14 -6.02
CA ILE A 49 -17.45 -7.08 -4.88
C ILE A 49 -17.92 -7.99 -3.75
N ARG A 50 -16.98 -8.31 -2.85
CA ARG A 50 -17.27 -8.90 -1.54
C ARG A 50 -16.97 -7.85 -0.47
N TYR A 51 -17.96 -7.58 0.38
CA TYR A 51 -17.81 -6.67 1.52
C TYR A 51 -17.64 -7.48 2.80
N ILE A 52 -16.66 -7.10 3.61
CA ILE A 52 -16.32 -7.77 4.86
C ILE A 52 -16.09 -6.68 5.92
N GLN A 53 -16.98 -6.60 6.90
CA GLN A 53 -16.84 -5.68 8.01
C GLN A 53 -16.16 -6.34 9.21
N ASN A 54 -15.25 -5.63 9.86
CA ASN A 54 -14.68 -6.04 11.14
C ASN A 54 -15.65 -5.70 12.28
N GLU A 55 -15.70 -6.55 13.29
CA GLU A 55 -16.56 -6.34 14.48
C GLU A 55 -16.11 -5.13 15.33
N GLN A 56 -14.85 -4.75 15.23
CA GLN A 56 -14.26 -3.59 15.88
C GLN A 56 -13.13 -3.04 15.04
N ASN A 57 -12.69 -1.80 15.29
CA ASN A 57 -11.52 -1.24 14.62
C ASN A 57 -10.26 -2.02 15.03
N MET A 58 -9.70 -2.78 14.09
CA MET A 58 -8.55 -3.65 14.29
C MET A 58 -7.23 -3.05 13.77
N GLY A 59 -7.32 -1.94 13.05
CA GLY A 59 -6.19 -1.29 12.39
C GLY A 59 -5.90 -1.82 10.98
N ALA A 60 -5.04 -1.08 10.28
CA ALA A 60 -4.75 -1.32 8.86
C ALA A 60 -4.08 -2.68 8.59
N ALA A 61 -3.10 -3.07 9.43
CA ALA A 61 -2.39 -4.34 9.27
C ALA A 61 -3.32 -5.53 9.35
N ARG A 62 -4.12 -5.62 10.43
CA ARG A 62 -5.03 -6.75 10.65
C ARG A 62 -6.12 -6.81 9.59
N SER A 63 -6.67 -5.67 9.21
CA SER A 63 -7.70 -5.59 8.17
C SER A 63 -7.17 -6.02 6.81
N ARG A 64 -5.97 -5.57 6.40
CA ARG A 64 -5.32 -6.03 5.17
C ARG A 64 -5.01 -7.53 5.22
N ASN A 65 -4.52 -8.05 6.34
CA ASN A 65 -4.29 -9.49 6.50
C ASN A 65 -5.56 -10.31 6.39
N ARG A 66 -6.70 -9.82 6.91
CA ARG A 66 -8.01 -10.45 6.72
C ARG A 66 -8.35 -10.55 5.23
N GLY A 67 -8.17 -9.45 4.49
CA GLY A 67 -8.36 -9.43 3.04
C GLY A 67 -7.47 -10.42 2.30
N VAL A 68 -6.19 -10.54 2.69
CA VAL A 68 -5.24 -11.52 2.09
C VAL A 68 -5.69 -12.97 2.32
N LYS A 69 -6.19 -13.29 3.51
CA LYS A 69 -6.71 -14.64 3.83
C LYS A 69 -7.95 -14.99 3.01
N GLU A 70 -8.85 -14.03 2.85
CA GLU A 70 -10.11 -14.18 2.11
C GLU A 70 -9.94 -14.18 0.58
N ALA A 71 -8.83 -13.61 0.08
CA ALA A 71 -8.57 -13.51 -1.34
C ALA A 71 -8.23 -14.88 -1.98
N ARG A 72 -8.66 -15.06 -3.24
CA ARG A 72 -8.50 -16.30 -4.02
C ARG A 72 -7.53 -16.12 -5.19
N GLY A 73 -7.26 -14.87 -5.57
CA GLY A 73 -6.40 -14.54 -6.71
C GLY A 73 -4.94 -14.98 -6.53
N LYS A 74 -4.23 -15.21 -7.64
CA LYS A 74 -2.78 -15.50 -7.67
C LYS A 74 -1.96 -14.37 -7.10
N TYR A 75 -2.42 -13.14 -7.30
CA TYR A 75 -1.78 -11.91 -6.86
C TYR A 75 -2.66 -11.13 -5.89
N ILE A 76 -2.03 -10.36 -5.02
CA ILE A 76 -2.67 -9.42 -4.09
C ILE A 76 -2.24 -8.00 -4.45
N ALA A 77 -3.20 -7.11 -4.57
CA ALA A 77 -2.99 -5.66 -4.66
C ALA A 77 -3.73 -4.99 -3.51
N PHE A 78 -3.08 -4.03 -2.86
CA PHE A 78 -3.73 -3.21 -1.83
C PHE A 78 -4.15 -1.88 -2.42
N LEU A 79 -5.31 -1.39 -1.98
CA LEU A 79 -5.82 -0.06 -2.31
C LEU A 79 -6.49 0.52 -1.07
N ASP A 80 -6.02 1.65 -0.61
CA ASP A 80 -6.65 2.40 0.47
C ASP A 80 -7.89 3.15 -0.07
N ALA A 81 -8.91 3.31 0.75
CA ALA A 81 -10.22 3.80 0.33
C ALA A 81 -10.19 5.24 -0.21
N ASP A 82 -9.19 6.02 0.12
CA ASP A 82 -9.01 7.41 -0.31
C ASP A 82 -8.16 7.56 -1.58
N ASP A 83 -7.52 6.48 -2.05
CA ASP A 83 -6.71 6.42 -3.28
C ASP A 83 -7.50 5.85 -4.46
N TRP A 84 -6.95 5.92 -5.67
CA TRP A 84 -7.48 5.22 -6.84
C TRP A 84 -6.41 4.92 -7.88
N TRP A 85 -6.71 3.95 -8.75
CA TRP A 85 -5.81 3.50 -9.80
C TRP A 85 -6.21 4.02 -11.18
N GLU A 86 -5.22 4.24 -12.03
CA GLU A 86 -5.41 4.39 -13.46
C GLU A 86 -5.57 3.02 -14.15
N LYS A 87 -6.24 3.02 -15.29
CA LYS A 87 -6.40 1.84 -16.14
C LYS A 87 -5.05 1.25 -16.55
N GLY A 88 -4.98 -0.07 -16.69
CA GLY A 88 -3.78 -0.78 -17.11
C GLY A 88 -2.74 -1.02 -16.02
N LYS A 89 -2.95 -0.51 -14.78
CA LYS A 89 -2.01 -0.73 -13.67
C LYS A 89 -1.76 -2.21 -13.42
N LEU A 90 -2.81 -2.97 -13.14
CA LEU A 90 -2.66 -4.39 -12.79
C LEU A 90 -2.18 -5.24 -13.95
N LYS A 91 -2.59 -4.92 -15.19
CA LYS A 91 -2.09 -5.57 -16.40
C LYS A 91 -0.58 -5.41 -16.52
N SER A 92 -0.09 -4.17 -16.50
CA SER A 92 1.34 -3.88 -16.60
C SER A 92 2.15 -4.51 -15.46
N GLN A 93 1.61 -4.52 -14.23
CA GLN A 93 2.30 -5.14 -13.09
C GLN A 93 2.36 -6.67 -13.21
N THR A 94 1.27 -7.30 -13.65
CA THR A 94 1.23 -8.74 -13.87
C THR A 94 2.25 -9.17 -14.93
N GLU A 95 2.30 -8.45 -16.06
CA GLU A 95 3.28 -8.69 -17.12
C GLU A 95 4.72 -8.61 -16.61
N VAL A 96 5.05 -7.56 -15.84
CA VAL A 96 6.38 -7.41 -15.24
C VAL A 96 6.70 -8.53 -14.25
N MET A 97 5.75 -8.93 -13.41
CA MET A 97 5.95 -10.00 -12.43
C MET A 97 6.17 -11.37 -13.11
N GLU A 98 5.42 -11.66 -14.18
CA GLU A 98 5.60 -12.91 -14.94
C GLU A 98 6.94 -12.94 -15.69
N GLN A 99 7.35 -11.82 -16.27
CA GLN A 99 8.61 -11.73 -17.05
C GLN A 99 9.86 -11.75 -16.16
N THR A 100 9.81 -11.12 -14.98
CA THR A 100 11.00 -10.88 -14.15
C THR A 100 11.11 -11.78 -12.94
N GLY A 101 10.02 -12.44 -12.54
CA GLY A 101 9.96 -13.21 -11.30
C GLY A 101 10.12 -12.38 -10.02
N CYS A 102 9.98 -11.05 -10.08
CA CYS A 102 10.12 -10.19 -8.92
C CYS A 102 9.10 -10.54 -7.82
N ALA A 103 9.48 -10.32 -6.55
CA ALA A 103 8.62 -10.61 -5.40
C ALA A 103 7.51 -9.58 -5.24
N ILE A 104 7.80 -8.32 -5.57
CA ILE A 104 6.90 -7.17 -5.48
C ILE A 104 7.01 -6.37 -6.77
N CYS A 105 5.89 -5.91 -7.31
CA CYS A 105 5.87 -4.89 -8.36
C CYS A 105 5.14 -3.65 -7.84
N SER A 106 5.76 -2.47 -7.92
CA SER A 106 5.17 -1.20 -7.52
C SER A 106 5.13 -0.21 -8.67
N THR A 107 4.34 0.85 -8.54
CA THR A 107 4.21 1.90 -9.56
C THR A 107 4.55 3.27 -9.01
N GLY A 108 4.89 4.20 -9.90
CA GLY A 108 4.92 5.61 -9.56
C GLY A 108 3.53 6.10 -9.13
N ARG A 109 3.49 7.26 -8.47
CA ARG A 109 2.25 7.87 -8.01
C ARG A 109 2.20 9.36 -8.28
N GLU A 110 1.02 9.85 -8.57
CA GLU A 110 0.70 11.27 -8.62
C GLU A 110 0.04 11.69 -7.30
N LEU A 111 0.46 12.83 -6.75
CA LEU A 111 -0.14 13.36 -5.53
C LEU A 111 -1.39 14.15 -5.87
N MET A 112 -2.48 13.84 -5.16
CA MET A 112 -3.78 14.49 -5.32
C MET A 112 -4.10 15.32 -4.09
N THR A 113 -4.80 16.43 -4.29
CA THR A 113 -5.36 17.23 -3.19
C THR A 113 -6.45 16.44 -2.45
N PRO A 114 -6.87 16.88 -1.24
CA PRO A 114 -7.97 16.20 -0.51
C PRO A 114 -9.28 16.13 -1.29
N ASP A 115 -9.56 17.09 -2.17
CA ASP A 115 -10.74 17.10 -3.04
C ASP A 115 -10.55 16.32 -4.36
N GLY A 116 -9.36 15.71 -4.55
CA GLY A 116 -9.08 14.79 -5.68
C GLY A 116 -8.64 15.47 -6.96
N ARG A 117 -8.20 16.73 -6.92
CA ARG A 117 -7.52 17.41 -8.04
C ARG A 117 -6.04 17.08 -8.05
N THR A 118 -5.41 17.11 -9.23
CA THR A 118 -3.95 16.93 -9.33
C THR A 118 -3.19 18.08 -8.65
N THR A 119 -2.10 17.74 -7.96
CA THR A 119 -1.14 18.73 -7.47
C THR A 119 -0.03 19.03 -8.49
N GLY A 120 0.00 18.29 -9.60
CA GLY A 120 1.10 18.32 -10.57
C GLY A 120 2.38 17.63 -10.06
N LYS A 121 2.39 17.08 -8.86
CA LYS A 121 3.56 16.37 -8.31
C LYS A 121 3.49 14.88 -8.59
N TYR A 122 4.52 14.40 -9.27
CA TYR A 122 4.75 13.00 -9.55
C TYR A 122 5.90 12.46 -8.69
N ILE A 123 5.67 11.33 -8.05
CA ILE A 123 6.69 10.61 -7.29
C ILE A 123 7.08 9.35 -8.06
N PRO A 124 8.27 9.34 -8.68
CA PRO A 124 8.74 8.20 -9.45
C PRO A 124 9.10 7.01 -8.55
N VAL A 125 9.18 5.83 -9.15
CA VAL A 125 9.71 4.62 -8.55
C VAL A 125 10.91 4.13 -9.36
N LYS A 126 11.92 3.56 -8.69
CA LYS A 126 13.06 2.92 -9.37
C LYS A 126 12.61 1.62 -10.04
N GLU A 127 13.14 1.32 -11.22
CA GLU A 127 12.85 0.09 -11.97
C GLU A 127 13.22 -1.18 -11.19
N ARG A 128 14.27 -1.11 -10.38
CA ARG A 128 14.71 -2.21 -9.52
C ARG A 128 15.02 -1.69 -8.12
N ILE A 129 14.46 -2.35 -7.10
CA ILE A 129 14.64 -2.01 -5.69
C ILE A 129 15.05 -3.27 -4.96
N THR A 130 16.26 -3.26 -4.42
CA THR A 130 16.79 -4.35 -3.59
C THR A 130 16.47 -4.10 -2.11
N TYR A 131 16.63 -5.14 -1.28
CA TYR A 131 16.54 -5.00 0.18
C TYR A 131 17.41 -3.86 0.73
N ARG A 132 18.66 -3.76 0.25
CA ARG A 132 19.61 -2.73 0.70
C ARG A 132 19.19 -1.31 0.32
N GLU A 133 18.57 -1.16 -0.85
CA GLU A 133 18.04 0.15 -1.28
C GLU A 133 16.80 0.52 -0.50
N LEU A 134 15.91 -0.44 -0.26
CA LEU A 134 14.71 -0.21 0.51
C LEU A 134 15.03 0.15 1.98
N LEU A 135 16.08 -0.41 2.59
CA LEU A 135 16.55 -0.01 3.91
C LEU A 135 16.94 1.47 4.02
N LYS A 136 17.40 2.08 2.92
CA LYS A 136 17.80 3.49 2.92
C LYS A 136 16.61 4.45 2.82
N HIS A 137 15.52 4.02 2.19
CA HIS A 137 14.32 4.83 2.01
C HIS A 137 13.14 3.98 1.56
N ASN A 138 11.97 4.14 2.23
CA ASN A 138 10.73 3.53 1.75
C ASN A 138 10.28 4.22 0.45
N SER A 139 10.47 3.53 -0.67
CA SER A 139 10.05 3.98 -1.99
C SER A 139 8.80 3.30 -2.50
N ILE A 140 8.28 2.31 -1.76
CA ILE A 140 7.12 1.48 -2.13
C ILE A 140 5.92 1.93 -1.30
N ASN A 141 4.88 2.44 -1.97
CA ASN A 141 3.62 2.81 -1.34
C ASN A 141 2.65 1.62 -1.35
N CYS A 142 1.90 1.41 -0.26
CA CYS A 142 0.99 0.27 -0.10
C CYS A 142 -0.03 0.18 -1.25
N SER A 143 -0.71 1.27 -1.58
CA SER A 143 -1.71 1.30 -2.68
C SER A 143 -1.10 1.11 -4.08
N SER A 144 0.24 1.11 -4.22
CA SER A 144 0.91 0.94 -5.50
C SER A 144 1.31 -0.50 -5.82
N VAL A 145 1.30 -1.40 -4.85
CA VAL A 145 1.91 -2.74 -4.99
C VAL A 145 1.01 -3.77 -5.67
N LEU A 146 1.67 -4.74 -6.28
CA LEU A 146 1.17 -6.08 -6.60
C LEU A 146 2.20 -7.08 -6.11
N LEU A 147 1.78 -8.14 -5.42
CA LEU A 147 2.66 -9.20 -4.92
C LEU A 147 1.98 -10.56 -5.03
N ARG A 148 2.75 -11.65 -4.96
CA ARG A 148 2.20 -13.00 -4.97
C ARG A 148 1.39 -13.24 -3.69
N ARG A 149 0.24 -13.89 -3.81
CA ARG A 149 -0.59 -14.22 -2.64
C ARG A 149 0.16 -15.08 -1.62
N GLU A 150 1.01 -15.99 -2.08
CA GLU A 150 1.85 -16.82 -1.22
C GLU A 150 2.81 -16.01 -0.34
N ASP A 151 3.42 -14.94 -0.91
CA ASP A 151 4.29 -14.03 -0.14
C ASP A 151 3.48 -13.18 0.84
N ALA A 152 2.29 -12.69 0.44
CA ALA A 152 1.41 -11.95 1.32
C ALA A 152 0.95 -12.79 2.53
N LEU A 153 0.69 -14.07 2.33
CA LEU A 153 0.34 -15.01 3.41
C LEU A 153 1.54 -15.37 4.29
N ALA A 154 2.72 -15.54 3.70
CA ALA A 154 3.95 -15.89 4.43
C ALA A 154 4.51 -14.73 5.26
N PHE A 155 4.21 -13.48 4.87
CA PHE A 155 4.66 -12.25 5.53
C PHE A 155 3.49 -11.33 5.85
N PRO A 156 2.63 -11.69 6.82
CA PRO A 156 1.52 -10.85 7.21
C PRO A 156 2.04 -9.48 7.70
N MET A 157 1.23 -8.45 7.50
CA MET A 157 1.48 -7.13 8.05
C MET A 157 1.33 -7.16 9.57
N GLU A 158 2.29 -6.58 10.27
CA GLU A 158 2.34 -6.51 11.73
C GLU A 158 2.73 -5.10 12.16
N HIS A 159 2.47 -4.76 13.42
CA HIS A 159 2.90 -3.50 14.01
C HIS A 159 2.18 -2.26 13.45
N ASP A 160 0.85 -2.18 13.70
CA ASP A 160 0.03 -0.99 13.37
C ASP A 160 0.51 0.31 14.05
N ASP A 161 1.35 0.18 15.07
CA ASP A 161 2.05 1.27 15.76
C ASP A 161 3.23 1.84 14.96
N SER A 162 3.55 1.24 13.81
CA SER A 162 4.64 1.62 12.91
C SER A 162 4.17 1.70 11.45
N HIS A 163 5.11 1.58 10.50
CA HIS A 163 4.85 1.46 9.07
C HIS A 163 4.78 -0.04 8.71
N GLU A 164 3.62 -0.65 8.92
CA GLU A 164 3.35 -2.07 8.76
C GLU A 164 3.67 -2.60 7.36
N ASP A 165 3.37 -1.81 6.33
CA ASP A 165 3.67 -2.11 4.93
C ASP A 165 5.18 -2.13 4.67
N TYR A 166 5.91 -1.13 5.15
CA TYR A 166 7.36 -1.04 4.98
C TYR A 166 8.09 -2.21 5.65
N ILE A 167 7.68 -2.61 6.86
CA ILE A 167 8.21 -3.79 7.56
C ILE A 167 8.00 -5.04 6.69
N THR A 168 6.80 -5.21 6.14
CA THR A 168 6.44 -6.35 5.29
C THR A 168 7.28 -6.40 4.01
N TRP A 169 7.45 -5.27 3.31
CA TRP A 169 8.29 -5.21 2.11
C TRP A 169 9.75 -5.55 2.41
N LEU A 170 10.29 -5.07 3.52
CA LEU A 170 11.64 -5.42 3.95
C LEU A 170 11.76 -6.91 4.27
N ARG A 171 10.79 -7.51 4.94
CA ARG A 171 10.79 -8.95 5.25
C ARG A 171 10.76 -9.81 3.99
N ILE A 172 9.91 -9.48 3.02
CA ILE A 172 9.82 -10.16 1.72
C ILE A 172 11.17 -10.07 0.99
N LEU A 173 11.72 -8.88 0.82
CA LEU A 173 12.97 -8.68 0.07
C LEU A 173 14.21 -9.23 0.79
N ARG A 174 14.15 -9.44 2.09
CA ARG A 174 15.24 -10.06 2.86
C ARG A 174 15.47 -11.52 2.51
N LYS A 175 14.44 -12.25 2.04
CA LYS A 175 14.59 -13.63 1.54
C LYS A 175 15.44 -13.72 0.26
N GLY A 176 15.66 -12.62 -0.40
CA GLY A 176 16.29 -12.54 -1.72
C GLY A 176 15.33 -11.97 -2.76
N GLY A 177 15.83 -11.72 -3.96
CA GLY A 177 15.05 -11.13 -5.03
C GLY A 177 15.05 -9.59 -4.99
N PHE A 178 14.07 -8.99 -5.63
CA PHE A 178 13.93 -7.55 -5.78
C PHE A 178 12.47 -7.16 -5.96
N ALA A 179 12.17 -5.88 -5.74
CA ALA A 179 10.93 -5.28 -6.19
C ALA A 179 11.17 -4.59 -7.53
N ALA A 180 10.28 -4.83 -8.50
CA ALA A 180 10.26 -4.09 -9.75
C ALA A 180 9.43 -2.81 -9.61
N GLY A 181 9.81 -1.76 -10.32
CA GLY A 181 9.07 -0.51 -10.38
C GLY A 181 8.68 -0.12 -11.78
N ILE A 182 7.41 0.18 -12.00
CA ILE A 182 6.91 0.75 -13.26
C ILE A 182 6.80 2.26 -13.06
N ASN A 183 7.68 3.00 -13.73
CA ASN A 183 7.77 4.45 -13.58
C ASN A 183 6.65 5.18 -14.35
N ARG A 184 5.40 4.86 -14.01
CA ARG A 184 4.16 5.50 -14.49
C ARG A 184 3.27 5.85 -13.31
N PRO A 185 2.50 6.98 -13.35
CA PRO A 185 1.63 7.44 -12.26
C PRO A 185 0.31 6.66 -12.19
N TYR A 186 0.40 5.34 -12.14
CA TYR A 186 -0.77 4.48 -12.07
C TYR A 186 -1.53 4.60 -10.73
N LEU A 187 -0.88 5.08 -9.69
CA LEU A 187 -1.53 5.39 -8.42
C LEU A 187 -1.80 6.89 -8.32
N LYS A 188 -3.05 7.25 -8.03
CA LYS A 188 -3.46 8.58 -7.60
C LYS A 188 -3.56 8.59 -6.09
N TYR A 189 -2.55 9.16 -5.46
CA TYR A 189 -2.39 9.17 -4.00
C TYR A 189 -2.95 10.45 -3.40
N ARG A 190 -3.99 10.33 -2.58
CA ARG A 190 -4.65 11.47 -1.94
C ARG A 190 -3.89 11.93 -0.71
N LEU A 191 -3.66 13.24 -0.63
CA LEU A 191 -3.09 13.89 0.56
C LEU A 191 -4.22 14.13 1.57
N SER A 192 -4.43 13.18 2.48
CA SER A 192 -5.45 13.29 3.53
C SER A 192 -5.01 14.22 4.66
N GLU A 193 -5.98 14.95 5.25
CA GLU A 193 -5.70 15.86 6.38
C GLU A 193 -5.41 15.11 7.71
N GLY A 194 -5.73 13.82 7.81
CA GLY A 194 -5.65 12.99 9.02
C GLY A 194 -4.63 11.84 9.00
N GLY A 195 -3.78 11.71 7.96
CA GLY A 195 -2.91 10.55 7.77
C GLY A 195 -1.84 10.35 8.87
N LYS A 196 -1.43 9.07 9.10
CA LYS A 196 -0.37 8.67 10.07
C LYS A 196 0.93 9.47 9.93
N SER A 197 1.26 9.97 8.74
CA SER A 197 2.51 10.69 8.42
C SER A 197 2.48 12.19 8.72
N ARG A 198 1.35 12.77 9.16
CA ARG A 198 1.22 14.22 9.40
C ARG A 198 2.11 14.68 10.56
N ASN A 199 2.17 13.92 11.64
CA ASN A 199 3.07 14.24 12.75
C ASN A 199 4.47 13.73 12.43
N LYS A 200 5.36 14.64 12.03
CA LYS A 200 6.73 14.30 11.61
C LYS A 200 7.55 13.60 12.69
N LEU A 201 7.38 13.97 13.97
CA LEU A 201 8.08 13.34 15.09
C LEU A 201 7.58 11.90 15.30
N LYS A 202 6.26 11.70 15.28
CA LYS A 202 5.66 10.37 15.37
C LYS A 202 6.10 9.50 14.19
N SER A 203 6.05 10.03 12.97
CA SER A 203 6.49 9.31 11.77
C SER A 203 7.99 8.97 11.81
N ALA A 204 8.83 9.83 12.37
CA ALA A 204 10.25 9.56 12.59
C ALA A 204 10.46 8.40 13.59
N ALA A 205 9.76 8.44 14.73
CA ALA A 205 9.79 7.35 15.70
C ALA A 205 9.33 6.02 15.09
N MET A 206 8.22 6.02 14.34
CA MET A 206 7.72 4.85 13.61
C MET A 206 8.78 4.32 12.63
N THR A 207 9.47 5.18 11.89
CA THR A 207 10.54 4.77 10.97
C THR A 207 11.72 4.12 11.69
N TYR A 208 12.13 4.64 12.86
CA TYR A 208 13.13 3.98 13.69
C TYR A 208 12.66 2.59 14.14
N GLN A 209 11.40 2.46 14.57
CA GLN A 209 10.81 1.18 14.99
C GLN A 209 10.79 0.14 13.86
N VAL A 210 10.60 0.53 12.59
CA VAL A 210 10.70 -0.39 11.44
C VAL A 210 11.99 -1.21 11.51
N TYR A 211 13.13 -0.55 11.72
CA TYR A 211 14.43 -1.25 11.77
C TYR A 211 14.54 -2.18 12.98
N ARG A 212 13.93 -1.79 14.12
CA ARG A 212 13.85 -2.64 15.32
C ARG A 212 13.04 -3.90 15.02
N TYR A 213 11.86 -3.75 14.42
CA TYR A 213 10.96 -4.85 14.08
C TYR A 213 11.51 -5.77 12.97
N VAL A 214 12.34 -5.26 12.09
CA VAL A 214 13.07 -6.09 11.11
C VAL A 214 14.26 -6.83 11.76
N GLY A 215 14.57 -6.57 13.04
CA GLY A 215 15.55 -7.33 13.83
C GLY A 215 16.94 -6.71 13.92
N TYR A 216 17.10 -5.41 13.63
CA TYR A 216 18.36 -4.72 13.86
C TYR A 216 18.53 -4.27 15.31
N GLY A 217 19.78 -4.33 15.81
CA GLY A 217 20.14 -3.75 17.11
C GLY A 217 20.03 -2.23 17.13
N PRO A 218 20.02 -1.58 18.33
CA PRO A 218 19.76 -0.13 18.45
C PRO A 218 20.68 0.72 17.58
N LEU A 219 21.96 0.48 17.59
CA LEU A 219 22.96 1.26 16.84
C LEU A 219 22.77 1.15 15.32
N LYS A 220 22.53 -0.06 14.80
CA LYS A 220 22.25 -0.27 13.37
C LYS A 220 20.91 0.36 12.97
N SER A 221 19.90 0.29 13.84
CA SER A 221 18.61 0.95 13.59
C SER A 221 18.76 2.46 13.51
N LEU A 222 19.56 3.06 14.39
CA LEU A 222 19.86 4.50 14.34
C LEU A 222 20.61 4.87 13.05
N PHE A 223 21.60 4.07 12.63
CA PHE A 223 22.32 4.28 11.38
C PHE A 223 21.37 4.30 10.16
N PHE A 224 20.48 3.30 10.04
CA PHE A 224 19.52 3.25 8.94
C PHE A 224 18.50 4.39 9.02
N PHE A 225 18.07 4.78 10.22
CA PHE A 225 17.16 5.89 10.42
C PHE A 225 17.77 7.22 9.95
N VAL A 226 19.03 7.51 10.31
CA VAL A 226 19.73 8.70 9.83
C VAL A 226 19.88 8.67 8.31
N SER A 227 20.25 7.53 7.74
CA SER A 227 20.32 7.34 6.29
C SER A 227 18.97 7.63 5.61
N TYR A 228 17.87 7.12 6.19
CA TYR A 228 16.51 7.36 5.70
C TYR A 228 16.15 8.84 5.71
N ALA A 229 16.44 9.54 6.81
CA ALA A 229 16.16 10.97 6.95
C ALA A 229 16.92 11.80 5.91
N LEU A 230 18.20 11.52 5.68
CA LEU A 230 19.02 12.21 4.68
C LEU A 230 18.48 11.98 3.25
N HIS A 231 18.13 10.75 2.88
CA HIS A 231 17.53 10.45 1.57
C HIS A 231 16.15 11.10 1.40
N GLY A 232 15.37 11.21 2.48
CA GLY A 232 14.08 11.91 2.46
C GLY A 232 14.22 13.40 2.12
N ILE A 233 15.19 14.08 2.69
CA ILE A 233 15.46 15.51 2.43
C ILE A 233 15.82 15.75 0.95
N TRP A 234 16.65 14.89 0.36
CA TRP A 234 17.08 14.99 -1.03
C TRP A 234 15.95 14.74 -2.06
N LYS A 235 14.95 13.93 -1.70
CA LYS A 235 13.86 13.58 -2.61
C LYS A 235 12.80 14.68 -2.73
N TYR A 236 12.67 15.54 -1.74
CA TYR A 236 11.62 16.57 -1.69
C TYR A 236 12.16 17.99 -1.91
N ARG A 237 13.44 18.12 -2.25
CA ARG A 237 14.03 19.34 -2.82
C ARG A 237 13.88 19.34 -4.33
#